data_f586e358a6105a463bdc77f64da9f32e
#
_entry.id   f586e358a6105a463bdc77f64da9f32e
#
_cell.length_a   1.000
_cell.length_b   1.000
_cell.length_c   1.000
_cell.angle_alpha   90.00
_cell.angle_beta   90.00
_cell.angle_gamma   90.00
#
_symmetry.space_group_name_H-M   'P 1'
#
loop_
_entity.id
_entity.type
_entity.pdbx_description
1 polymer ?
#
loop_
_entity_poly.entity_id
_entity_poly.type
_entity_poly.pdbx_seq_one_letter_code
_entity_poly.pdbx_strand_id
1 'polypeptide(L)'
;MDLKFTDEQNMLRDMTRDLCSDYSDVAVVRKMENDPIGIPTELWAQMQGTGLLGMRIPEAHGGMGLSLLDCAVIYEQLGRFLAPGPYFDSTAMSAGALVHSADASWQAALLPTIATGDSIVIPAWLEPDNGFGALGVQMRAQREGDDYVLDGVKRH
;
A
#
# COMPACT_ATOMS: atom_id res chain seq x y z
N MET A 1 6.16 7.97 -29.77
CA MET A 1 6.14 7.52 -28.36
C MET A 1 5.79 6.04 -28.40
N ASP A 2 6.63 5.16 -27.89
CA ASP A 2 6.29 3.74 -27.73
C ASP A 2 5.48 3.59 -26.45
N LEU A 3 4.28 3.02 -26.53
CA LEU A 3 3.36 2.78 -25.41
C LEU A 3 3.35 1.31 -24.99
N LYS A 4 4.26 0.51 -25.51
CA LYS A 4 4.38 -0.90 -25.11
C LYS A 4 5.06 -1.01 -23.75
N PHE A 5 4.61 -1.97 -22.98
CA PHE A 5 5.31 -2.36 -21.76
C PHE A 5 6.69 -2.92 -22.07
N THR A 6 7.64 -2.69 -21.16
CA THR A 6 8.93 -3.36 -21.19
C THR A 6 8.78 -4.85 -20.87
N ASP A 7 9.82 -5.63 -21.09
CA ASP A 7 9.81 -7.05 -20.76
C ASP A 7 9.65 -7.26 -19.25
N GLU A 8 10.27 -6.40 -18.44
CA GLU A 8 10.14 -6.42 -16.98
C GLU A 8 8.70 -6.10 -16.54
N GLN A 9 8.06 -5.10 -17.15
CA GLN A 9 6.66 -4.75 -16.85
C GLN A 9 5.72 -5.88 -17.27
N ASN A 10 5.97 -6.55 -18.38
CA ASN A 10 5.22 -7.71 -18.79
C ASN A 10 5.38 -8.88 -17.80
N MET A 11 6.61 -9.12 -17.30
CA MET A 11 6.87 -10.12 -16.27
C MET A 11 6.14 -9.81 -14.97
N LEU A 12 6.18 -8.57 -14.50
CA LEU A 12 5.45 -8.13 -13.30
C LEU A 12 3.95 -8.32 -13.45
N ARG A 13 3.40 -7.94 -14.61
CA ARG A 13 1.98 -8.15 -14.92
C ARG A 13 1.59 -9.62 -14.87
N ASP A 14 2.36 -10.46 -15.56
CA ASP A 14 2.04 -11.88 -15.70
C ASP A 14 2.19 -12.60 -14.35
N MET A 15 3.25 -12.31 -13.59
CA MET A 15 3.44 -12.82 -12.23
C MET A 15 2.30 -12.41 -11.29
N THR A 16 1.90 -11.13 -11.30
CA THR A 16 0.81 -10.65 -10.44
C THR A 16 -0.52 -11.26 -10.84
N ARG A 17 -0.79 -11.40 -12.15
CA ARG A 17 -2.00 -12.06 -12.66
C ARG A 17 -2.08 -13.51 -12.18
N ASP A 18 -0.99 -14.27 -12.33
CA ASP A 18 -0.96 -15.69 -11.98
C ASP A 18 -1.13 -15.85 -10.46
N LEU A 19 -0.46 -15.02 -9.66
CA LEU A 19 -0.62 -14.98 -8.21
C LEU A 19 -2.07 -14.67 -7.79
N CYS A 20 -2.71 -13.67 -8.40
CA CYS A 20 -4.11 -13.35 -8.12
C CYS A 20 -5.07 -14.45 -8.58
N SER A 21 -4.78 -15.09 -9.73
CA SER A 21 -5.57 -16.22 -10.24
C SER A 21 -5.58 -17.39 -9.26
N ASP A 22 -4.45 -17.65 -8.62
CA ASP A 22 -4.28 -18.79 -7.71
C ASP A 22 -4.82 -18.52 -6.30
N TYR A 23 -4.73 -17.26 -5.82
CA TYR A 23 -4.98 -16.92 -4.41
C TYR A 23 -6.09 -15.88 -4.19
N SER A 24 -6.72 -15.35 -5.25
CA SER A 24 -7.79 -14.35 -5.17
C SER A 24 -8.90 -14.64 -6.18
N ASP A 25 -9.43 -15.85 -6.18
CA ASP A 25 -10.61 -16.17 -6.95
C ASP A 25 -11.88 -15.53 -6.35
N VAL A 26 -12.99 -15.57 -7.08
CA VAL A 26 -14.28 -14.97 -6.63
C VAL A 26 -14.77 -15.58 -5.31
N ALA A 27 -14.44 -16.84 -5.02
CA ALA A 27 -14.85 -17.49 -3.77
C ALA A 27 -14.06 -16.91 -2.59
N VAL A 28 -12.76 -16.71 -2.76
CA VAL A 28 -11.90 -16.02 -1.76
C VAL A 28 -12.38 -14.60 -1.53
N VAL A 29 -12.64 -13.81 -2.59
CA VAL A 29 -13.15 -12.43 -2.47
C VAL A 29 -14.44 -12.39 -1.65
N ARG A 30 -15.41 -13.23 -1.97
CA ARG A 30 -16.69 -13.30 -1.22
C ARG A 30 -16.52 -13.75 0.22
N LYS A 31 -15.57 -14.65 0.49
CA LYS A 31 -15.26 -15.06 1.86
C LYS A 31 -14.73 -13.89 2.67
N MET A 32 -13.91 -13.02 2.08
CA MET A 32 -13.33 -11.85 2.76
C MET A 32 -14.37 -10.77 3.10
N GLU A 33 -15.52 -10.70 2.43
CA GLU A 33 -16.60 -9.76 2.76
C GLU A 33 -17.11 -9.90 4.21
N ASN A 34 -17.03 -11.10 4.78
CA ASN A 34 -17.47 -11.38 6.14
C ASN A 34 -16.31 -11.73 7.09
N ASP A 35 -15.08 -11.63 6.63
CA ASP A 35 -13.89 -11.88 7.43
C ASP A 35 -13.56 -10.65 8.29
N PRO A 36 -13.25 -10.80 9.59
CA PRO A 36 -12.97 -9.67 10.47
C PRO A 36 -11.77 -8.82 10.04
N ILE A 37 -10.82 -9.42 9.31
CA ILE A 37 -9.61 -8.75 8.82
C ILE A 37 -9.75 -8.37 7.34
N GLY A 38 -10.43 -9.21 6.55
CA GLY A 38 -10.67 -8.98 5.13
C GLY A 38 -9.44 -9.11 4.24
N ILE A 39 -8.37 -9.74 4.72
CA ILE A 39 -7.11 -9.95 3.98
C ILE A 39 -6.87 -11.44 3.80
N PRO A 40 -6.83 -11.96 2.55
CA PRO A 40 -6.51 -13.37 2.33
C PRO A 40 -5.07 -13.67 2.76
N THR A 41 -4.90 -14.47 3.80
CA THR A 41 -3.60 -14.78 4.41
C THR A 41 -2.62 -15.38 3.40
N GLU A 42 -3.12 -16.27 2.54
CA GLU A 42 -2.28 -16.93 1.53
C GLU A 42 -1.80 -15.95 0.46
N LEU A 43 -2.69 -15.10 -0.06
CA LEU A 43 -2.33 -14.08 -1.03
C LEU A 43 -1.29 -13.11 -0.43
N TRP A 44 -1.52 -12.66 0.82
CA TRP A 44 -0.57 -11.78 1.52
C TRP A 44 0.81 -12.43 1.65
N ALA A 45 0.87 -13.70 2.08
CA ALA A 45 2.12 -14.43 2.22
C ALA A 45 2.87 -14.59 0.88
N GLN A 46 2.15 -14.81 -0.22
CA GLN A 46 2.75 -14.88 -1.55
C GLN A 46 3.29 -13.52 -2.00
N MET A 47 2.57 -12.44 -1.71
CA MET A 47 3.06 -11.09 -2.01
C MET A 47 4.28 -10.71 -1.16
N GLN A 48 4.36 -11.16 0.09
CA GLN A 48 5.57 -11.05 0.91
C GLN A 48 6.74 -11.79 0.25
N GLY A 49 6.53 -13.07 -0.11
CA GLY A 49 7.56 -13.92 -0.71
C GLY A 49 8.09 -13.43 -2.05
N THR A 50 7.27 -12.72 -2.83
CA THR A 50 7.66 -12.13 -4.13
C THR A 50 8.21 -10.70 -4.02
N GLY A 51 8.15 -10.09 -2.84
CA GLY A 51 8.58 -8.70 -2.60
C GLY A 51 7.62 -7.64 -3.13
N LEU A 52 6.44 -8.01 -3.64
CA LEU A 52 5.48 -7.06 -4.23
C LEU A 52 5.00 -5.99 -3.23
N LEU A 53 5.02 -6.28 -1.93
CA LEU A 53 4.66 -5.30 -0.91
C LEU A 53 5.70 -4.18 -0.77
N GLY A 54 6.95 -4.44 -1.14
CA GLY A 54 8.04 -3.47 -1.14
C GLY A 54 8.27 -2.75 -2.47
N MET A 55 7.39 -2.90 -3.46
CA MET A 55 7.62 -2.46 -4.83
C MET A 55 8.05 -0.98 -4.96
N ARG A 56 7.46 -0.07 -4.20
CA ARG A 56 7.74 1.38 -4.21
C ARG A 56 8.86 1.80 -3.27
N ILE A 57 9.21 0.94 -2.33
CA ILE A 57 10.18 1.25 -1.29
C ILE A 57 11.58 1.18 -1.90
N PRO A 58 12.48 2.15 -1.63
CA PRO A 58 13.85 2.11 -2.11
C PRO A 58 14.60 0.86 -1.65
N GLU A 59 15.54 0.38 -2.44
CA GLU A 59 16.39 -0.77 -2.12
C GLU A 59 17.15 -0.60 -0.79
N ALA A 60 17.53 0.63 -0.46
CA ALA A 60 18.17 0.95 0.83
C ALA A 60 17.31 0.62 2.06
N HIS A 61 16.01 0.45 1.88
CA HIS A 61 15.04 0.06 2.90
C HIS A 61 14.42 -1.32 2.63
N GLY A 62 15.06 -2.15 1.82
CA GLY A 62 14.64 -3.51 1.54
C GLY A 62 13.51 -3.65 0.51
N GLY A 63 13.20 -2.60 -0.22
CA GLY A 63 12.22 -2.61 -1.31
C GLY A 63 12.82 -2.87 -2.68
N MET A 64 12.00 -2.75 -3.72
CA MET A 64 12.38 -2.98 -5.12
C MET A 64 12.71 -1.68 -5.88
N GLY A 65 12.38 -0.51 -5.35
CA GLY A 65 12.64 0.79 -5.98
C GLY A 65 11.90 1.02 -7.29
N LEU A 66 10.78 0.35 -7.53
CA LEU A 66 10.04 0.42 -8.79
C LEU A 66 9.38 1.79 -9.00
N SER A 67 9.19 2.14 -10.27
CA SER A 67 8.49 3.34 -10.67
C SER A 67 6.98 3.26 -10.38
N LEU A 68 6.31 4.42 -10.41
CA LEU A 68 4.86 4.46 -10.28
C LEU A 68 4.14 3.74 -11.44
N LEU A 69 4.74 3.73 -12.62
CA LEU A 69 4.20 3.01 -13.79
C LEU A 69 4.25 1.50 -13.58
N ASP A 70 5.36 0.97 -13.04
CA ASP A 70 5.48 -0.46 -12.74
C ASP A 70 4.44 -0.88 -11.70
N CYS A 71 4.23 -0.04 -10.68
CA CYS A 71 3.18 -0.26 -9.68
C CYS A 71 1.77 -0.23 -10.30
N ALA A 72 1.51 0.67 -11.26
CA ALA A 72 0.22 0.73 -11.94
C ALA A 72 -0.10 -0.58 -12.68
N VAL A 73 0.90 -1.21 -13.29
CA VAL A 73 0.77 -2.53 -13.93
C VAL A 73 0.35 -3.61 -12.93
N ILE A 74 0.95 -3.60 -11.74
CA ILE A 74 0.60 -4.52 -10.65
C ILE A 74 -0.82 -4.24 -10.14
N TYR A 75 -1.16 -2.97 -9.86
CA TYR A 75 -2.49 -2.58 -9.37
C TYR A 75 -3.61 -2.86 -10.37
N GLU A 76 -3.34 -2.79 -11.66
CA GLU A 76 -4.31 -3.20 -12.70
C GLU A 76 -4.70 -4.67 -12.51
N GLN A 77 -3.75 -5.55 -12.23
CA GLN A 77 -4.04 -6.97 -12.01
C GLN A 77 -4.75 -7.19 -10.66
N LEU A 78 -4.31 -6.55 -9.58
CA LEU A 78 -5.01 -6.62 -8.30
C LEU A 78 -6.47 -6.18 -8.43
N GLY A 79 -6.73 -5.08 -9.16
CA GLY A 79 -8.09 -4.60 -9.44
C GLY A 79 -8.91 -5.56 -10.31
N ARG A 80 -8.29 -6.16 -11.33
CA ARG A 80 -8.95 -7.14 -12.20
C ARG A 80 -9.48 -8.36 -11.44
N PHE A 81 -8.76 -8.80 -10.42
CA PHE A 81 -9.13 -9.93 -9.57
C PHE A 81 -9.86 -9.52 -8.29
N LEU A 82 -10.16 -8.22 -8.12
CA LEU A 82 -10.76 -7.66 -6.90
C LEU A 82 -10.01 -8.11 -5.63
N ALA A 83 -8.67 -8.21 -5.72
CA ALA A 83 -7.83 -8.72 -4.66
C ALA A 83 -8.04 -7.93 -3.35
N PRO A 84 -8.62 -8.54 -2.29
CA PRO A 84 -8.92 -7.83 -1.06
C PRO A 84 -7.65 -7.60 -0.27
N GLY A 85 -7.48 -6.38 0.24
CA GLY A 85 -6.35 -6.03 1.09
C GLY A 85 -5.90 -4.57 0.95
N PRO A 86 -5.11 -4.08 1.89
CA PRO A 86 -4.67 -2.68 1.96
C PRO A 86 -3.41 -2.42 1.12
N TYR A 87 -3.31 -3.06 -0.04
CA TYR A 87 -2.12 -2.98 -0.89
C TYR A 87 -1.82 -1.54 -1.31
N PHE A 88 -2.82 -0.83 -1.84
CA PHE A 88 -2.64 0.53 -2.31
C PHE A 88 -2.35 1.50 -1.15
N ASP A 89 -3.12 1.40 -0.07
CA ASP A 89 -3.01 2.31 1.07
C ASP A 89 -1.65 2.16 1.78
N SER A 90 -1.19 0.93 1.98
CA SER A 90 0.07 0.67 2.68
C SER A 90 1.28 0.84 1.75
N THR A 91 1.30 0.13 0.62
CA THR A 91 2.53 0.00 -0.18
C THR A 91 2.73 1.13 -1.19
N ALA A 92 1.67 1.89 -1.55
CA ALA A 92 1.81 3.06 -2.41
C ALA A 92 1.64 4.37 -1.64
N MET A 93 0.51 4.55 -0.94
CA MET A 93 0.22 5.83 -0.30
C MET A 93 1.12 6.06 0.92
N SER A 94 1.09 5.17 1.91
CA SER A 94 1.88 5.34 3.14
C SER A 94 3.37 5.20 2.89
N ALA A 95 3.81 4.19 2.16
CA ALA A 95 5.21 4.05 1.78
C ALA A 95 5.70 5.26 0.97
N GLY A 96 4.89 5.74 0.01
CA GLY A 96 5.20 6.95 -0.75
C GLY A 96 5.33 8.20 0.12
N ALA A 97 4.42 8.41 1.07
CA ALA A 97 4.49 9.53 2.02
C ALA A 97 5.74 9.45 2.90
N LEU A 98 6.09 8.26 3.39
CA LEU A 98 7.29 8.04 4.20
C LEU A 98 8.57 8.28 3.41
N VAL A 99 8.67 7.79 2.17
CA VAL A 99 9.83 8.01 1.29
C VAL A 99 10.08 9.52 1.04
N HIS A 100 9.01 10.31 0.97
CA HIS A 100 9.09 11.77 0.80
C HIS A 100 9.13 12.54 2.12
N SER A 101 9.04 11.85 3.27
CA SER A 101 9.18 12.47 4.58
C SER A 101 10.62 12.94 4.79
N ALA A 102 10.77 14.08 5.50
CA ALA A 102 12.08 14.58 5.91
C ALA A 102 12.67 13.82 7.11
N ASP A 103 11.89 12.94 7.76
CA ASP A 103 12.30 12.23 8.96
C ASP A 103 12.89 10.86 8.62
N ALA A 104 14.21 10.78 8.64
CA ALA A 104 14.95 9.55 8.36
C ALA A 104 14.72 8.44 9.42
N SER A 105 14.35 8.80 10.65
CA SER A 105 14.10 7.82 11.71
C SER A 105 12.81 7.04 11.45
N TRP A 106 11.76 7.71 11.00
CA TRP A 106 10.51 7.08 10.57
C TRP A 106 10.69 6.24 9.31
N GLN A 107 11.48 6.72 8.34
CA GLN A 107 11.82 5.93 7.16
C GLN A 107 12.52 4.62 7.55
N ALA A 108 13.55 4.70 8.38
CA ALA A 108 14.32 3.54 8.82
C ALA A 108 13.49 2.55 9.66
N ALA A 109 12.53 3.04 10.43
CA ALA A 109 11.70 2.21 11.30
C ALA A 109 10.56 1.51 10.53
N LEU A 110 9.90 2.20 9.58
CA LEU A 110 8.66 1.72 9.00
C LEU A 110 8.81 1.14 7.59
N LEU A 111 9.66 1.72 6.73
CA LEU A 111 9.78 1.25 5.36
C LEU A 111 10.19 -0.21 5.23
N PRO A 112 11.17 -0.73 6.01
CA PRO A 112 11.53 -2.14 5.95
C PRO A 112 10.36 -3.07 6.35
N THR A 113 9.59 -2.69 7.38
CA THR A 113 8.48 -3.53 7.86
C THR A 113 7.28 -3.53 6.91
N ILE A 114 7.08 -2.43 6.16
CA ILE A 114 6.10 -2.39 5.07
C ILE A 114 6.59 -3.24 3.89
N ALA A 115 7.88 -3.16 3.54
CA ALA A 115 8.47 -3.91 2.43
C ALA A 115 8.34 -5.42 2.63
N THR A 116 8.55 -5.89 3.85
CA THR A 116 8.38 -7.31 4.21
C THR A 116 6.93 -7.70 4.46
N GLY A 117 6.00 -6.73 4.59
CA GLY A 117 4.60 -6.98 4.92
C GLY A 117 4.35 -7.33 6.39
N ASP A 118 5.34 -7.14 7.26
CA ASP A 118 5.21 -7.33 8.71
C ASP A 118 4.36 -6.23 9.36
N SER A 119 4.30 -5.07 8.70
CA SER A 119 3.47 -3.94 9.12
C SER A 119 2.58 -3.46 7.98
N ILE A 120 1.33 -3.15 8.30
CA ILE A 120 0.39 -2.45 7.45
C ILE A 120 0.24 -1.04 7.99
N VAL A 121 0.62 -0.05 7.21
CA VAL A 121 0.52 1.37 7.57
C VAL A 121 -0.51 2.04 6.68
N ILE A 122 -1.50 2.64 7.28
CA ILE A 122 -2.63 3.27 6.57
C ILE A 122 -2.62 4.78 6.80
N PRO A 123 -2.78 5.61 5.75
CA PRO A 123 -2.82 7.05 5.90
C PRO A 123 -4.17 7.51 6.44
N ALA A 124 -4.22 8.01 7.65
CA ALA A 124 -5.42 8.54 8.29
C ALA A 124 -5.63 10.02 7.93
N TRP A 125 -6.11 10.30 6.72
CA TRP A 125 -6.26 11.68 6.21
C TRP A 125 -7.70 12.18 6.14
N LEU A 126 -8.68 11.29 5.85
CA LEU A 126 -10.07 11.69 5.70
C LEU A 126 -10.72 12.07 7.03
N GLU A 127 -11.47 13.16 7.02
CA GLU A 127 -12.23 13.65 8.16
C GLU A 127 -13.73 13.64 7.84
N PRO A 128 -14.60 13.52 8.85
CA PRO A 128 -16.04 13.65 8.65
C PRO A 128 -16.38 14.96 7.96
N ASP A 129 -17.28 14.92 6.98
CA ASP A 129 -17.84 16.07 6.29
C ASP A 129 -16.84 16.91 5.45
N ASN A 130 -15.60 16.47 5.34
CA ASN A 130 -14.55 17.10 4.56
C ASN A 130 -14.24 16.33 3.27
N GLY A 131 -13.75 17.04 2.24
CA GLY A 131 -13.38 16.46 0.95
C GLY A 131 -11.98 15.82 0.97
N PHE A 132 -11.63 15.15 -0.14
CA PHE A 132 -10.35 14.43 -0.32
C PHE A 132 -9.13 15.34 -0.50
N GLY A 133 -9.31 16.62 -0.81
CA GLY A 133 -8.20 17.54 -1.04
C GLY A 133 -7.48 17.97 0.24
N ALA A 134 -6.36 18.67 0.07
CA ALA A 134 -5.56 19.18 1.20
C ALA A 134 -6.36 20.07 2.18
N LEU A 135 -7.37 20.79 1.68
CA LEU A 135 -8.28 21.58 2.51
C LEU A 135 -9.26 20.72 3.32
N GLY A 136 -9.38 19.43 3.03
CA GLY A 136 -10.18 18.48 3.79
C GLY A 136 -9.55 18.07 5.13
N VAL A 137 -8.26 18.33 5.33
CA VAL A 137 -7.58 18.06 6.60
C VAL A 137 -7.67 19.30 7.49
N GLN A 138 -8.57 19.28 8.47
CA GLN A 138 -8.87 20.38 9.38
C GLN A 138 -8.41 20.13 10.81
N MET A 139 -8.17 18.86 11.17
CA MET A 139 -7.69 18.50 12.51
C MET A 139 -6.33 19.14 12.78
N ARG A 140 -6.23 19.78 13.93
CA ARG A 140 -5.01 20.48 14.35
C ARG A 140 -4.18 19.58 15.26
N ALA A 141 -2.88 19.57 15.03
CA ALA A 141 -1.90 19.06 15.99
C ALA A 141 -1.53 20.21 16.94
N GLN A 142 -1.86 20.07 18.22
CA GLN A 142 -1.50 21.05 19.26
C GLN A 142 -0.21 20.59 19.96
N ARG A 143 0.79 21.46 19.95
CA ARG A 143 2.06 21.11 20.61
C ARG A 143 1.93 21.26 22.12
N GLU A 144 2.32 20.21 22.84
CA GLU A 144 2.43 20.17 24.31
C GLU A 144 3.83 19.69 24.71
N GLY A 145 4.73 20.62 25.01
CA GLY A 145 6.13 20.29 25.27
C GLY A 145 6.84 19.77 24.03
N ASP A 146 7.34 18.55 24.08
CA ASP A 146 8.00 17.85 22.97
C ASP A 146 7.05 16.95 22.17
N ASP A 147 5.80 16.83 22.62
CA ASP A 147 4.77 16.00 21.99
C ASP A 147 3.72 16.84 21.23
N TYR A 148 2.83 16.13 20.52
CA TYR A 148 1.66 16.71 19.87
C TYR A 148 0.40 15.98 20.32
N VAL A 149 -0.63 16.74 20.67
CA VAL A 149 -1.96 16.22 20.95
C VAL A 149 -2.82 16.35 19.70
N LEU A 150 -3.44 15.23 19.31
CA LEU A 150 -4.42 15.15 18.25
C LEU A 150 -5.78 14.81 18.86
N ASP A 151 -6.78 15.67 18.65
CA ASP A 151 -8.16 15.44 19.09
C ASP A 151 -9.10 15.59 17.90
N GLY A 152 -9.76 14.51 17.52
CA GLY A 152 -10.64 14.46 16.36
C GLY A 152 -10.92 13.05 15.85
N VAL A 153 -11.61 12.97 14.72
CA VAL A 153 -12.00 11.72 14.07
C VAL A 153 -11.44 11.67 12.67
N LYS A 154 -10.81 10.55 12.34
CA LYS A 154 -10.44 10.18 10.97
C LYS A 154 -11.34 9.04 10.50
N ARG A 155 -11.65 8.99 9.20
CA ARG A 155 -12.46 7.94 8.57
C ARG A 155 -11.63 7.13 7.59
N HIS A 156 -12.05 5.86 7.42
CA HIS A 156 -11.49 4.84 6.52
C HIS A 156 -10.08 4.40 6.84
#